data_5d55e86c6984af1f2bbecee2a33ed749
#
_entry.id   5d55e86c6984af1f2bbecee2a33ed749
#
_cell.length_a   1.000
_cell.length_b   1.000
_cell.length_c   1.000
_cell.angle_alpha   90.00
_cell.angle_beta   90.00
_cell.angle_gamma   90.00
#
_symmetry.space_group_name_H-M   'P 1'
#
loop_
_entity.id
_entity.type
_entity.pdbx_description
1 polymer ?
#
loop_
_entity_poly.entity_id
_entity_poly.type
_entity_poly.pdbx_seq_one_letter_code
_entity_poly.pdbx_strand_id
1 'polypeptide(L)'
;MSSIPGVLPQPPLPNGQPLARLLAAGAEAGYARHVDTFGPLDPDAVAPGLLNLLDASGLTGRGGAAFATWRKALATSQSGRKRLVPARPVVIANGAEGEPLSFKDRTLLAHAPHLVIDGLLAVTRAVSGTQMYLYAPAASLPGVQEALSGHPGGRRIQLVESPETFISGEASAVVNSIATGSAIPLDKGRRLSDTGLKGRPTLVLNVETLAHVALIARFGADWFREVGTPTDPGTRLLSVSGPGPGPDVVLEVPGGARLTDVVQSAGMDPASLSAVLVGGYHGRWVRPAAYVLSPGGPAGHVVRPGAGVIHALGAQQCGLGATAGIVAYLAGQSARQCGPCMFGLPAMAGIFNRIAAGEQDPRLPEELGRLGTLVSGRGACHHPDGTAQLISSALEVFADDVRSHLTGRCSGSGSWTP
;
A
#
# COMPACT_ATOMS: atom_id res chain seq x y z
N MET A 1 10.39 16.35 12.84
CA MET A 1 11.17 15.37 12.04
C MET A 1 10.70 13.99 12.49
N SER A 2 9.83 13.34 11.71
CA SER A 2 9.40 11.97 12.01
C SER A 2 10.58 11.03 11.76
N SER A 3 11.10 10.39 12.80
CA SER A 3 12.17 9.39 12.67
C SER A 3 11.70 8.26 11.76
N ILE A 4 12.57 7.78 10.86
CA ILE A 4 12.30 6.58 10.07
C ILE A 4 12.13 5.42 11.05
N PRO A 5 11.03 4.64 11.00
CA PRO A 5 10.83 3.51 11.90
C PRO A 5 11.95 2.49 11.78
N GLY A 6 12.28 1.84 12.87
CA GLY A 6 13.34 0.83 12.91
C GLY A 6 12.99 -0.36 11.99
N VAL A 7 13.98 -0.84 11.23
CA VAL A 7 13.90 -2.14 10.57
C VAL A 7 14.37 -3.19 11.58
N LEU A 8 13.48 -4.07 12.01
CA LEU A 8 13.85 -5.17 12.88
C LEU A 8 14.62 -6.25 12.09
N PRO A 9 15.62 -6.91 12.73
CA PRO A 9 16.22 -8.12 12.18
C PRO A 9 15.11 -9.14 11.89
N GLN A 10 15.06 -9.63 10.66
CA GLN A 10 14.06 -10.61 10.26
C GLN A 10 14.43 -11.98 10.79
N PRO A 11 13.48 -12.78 11.30
CA PRO A 11 13.75 -14.17 11.65
C PRO A 11 14.17 -14.92 10.38
N PRO A 12 15.14 -15.84 10.50
CA PRO A 12 15.55 -16.65 9.34
C PRO A 12 14.37 -17.52 8.87
N LEU A 13 14.38 -17.83 7.56
CA LEU A 13 13.49 -18.83 7.01
C LEU A 13 13.72 -20.21 7.69
N PRO A 14 12.74 -21.14 7.61
CA PRO A 14 12.88 -22.48 8.19
C PRO A 14 14.13 -23.25 7.74
N ASN A 15 14.70 -22.89 6.59
CA ASN A 15 15.96 -23.42 6.04
C ASN A 15 17.22 -22.66 6.50
N GLY A 16 17.09 -21.73 7.44
CA GLY A 16 18.22 -20.93 7.97
C GLY A 16 18.67 -19.77 7.08
N GLN A 17 18.06 -19.54 5.94
CA GLN A 17 18.39 -18.40 5.07
C GLN A 17 17.81 -17.10 5.60
N PRO A 18 18.49 -15.96 5.43
CA PRO A 18 17.92 -14.67 5.80
C PRO A 18 16.69 -14.35 4.94
N LEU A 19 15.59 -13.96 5.58
CA LEU A 19 14.37 -13.58 4.87
C LEU A 19 14.52 -12.26 4.10
N ALA A 20 15.37 -11.34 4.59
CA ALA A 20 15.53 -10.03 3.99
C ALA A 20 16.01 -10.12 2.54
N ARG A 21 15.12 -9.79 1.61
CA ARG A 21 15.39 -9.71 0.17
C ARG A 21 15.44 -8.26 -0.31
N LEU A 22 14.44 -7.47 0.04
CA LEU A 22 14.37 -6.04 -0.28
C LEU A 22 15.35 -5.22 0.57
N LEU A 23 15.49 -5.59 1.83
CA LEU A 23 16.32 -4.87 2.83
C LEU A 23 17.66 -5.56 3.09
N ALA A 24 18.11 -6.45 2.22
CA ALA A 24 19.33 -7.23 2.39
C ALA A 24 20.61 -6.38 2.46
N ALA A 25 20.63 -5.19 1.83
CA ALA A 25 21.76 -4.27 1.92
C ALA A 25 21.92 -3.60 3.30
N GLY A 26 20.93 -3.74 4.20
CA GLY A 26 20.91 -3.11 5.51
C GLY A 26 20.53 -1.62 5.42
N ALA A 27 21.11 -0.82 6.33
CA ALA A 27 20.82 0.62 6.41
C ALA A 27 21.65 1.48 5.42
N GLU A 28 22.59 0.88 4.69
CA GLU A 28 23.46 1.59 3.77
C GLU A 28 22.83 1.69 2.38
N ALA A 29 22.35 2.88 2.04
CA ALA A 29 21.65 3.15 0.78
C ALA A 29 22.58 3.44 -0.43
N GLY A 30 23.91 3.38 -0.27
CA GLY A 30 24.88 3.74 -1.30
C GLY A 30 24.92 2.74 -2.47
N TYR A 31 25.21 3.25 -3.70
CA TYR A 31 25.24 2.44 -4.91
C TYR A 31 26.28 1.31 -4.88
N ALA A 32 27.45 1.55 -4.30
CA ALA A 32 28.48 0.50 -4.15
C ALA A 32 27.95 -0.68 -3.32
N ARG A 33 27.37 -0.41 -2.15
CA ARG A 33 26.77 -1.43 -1.29
C ARG A 33 25.64 -2.17 -1.99
N HIS A 34 24.82 -1.45 -2.77
CA HIS A 34 23.75 -2.06 -3.58
C HIS A 34 24.32 -3.07 -4.58
N VAL A 35 25.38 -2.70 -5.33
CA VAL A 35 26.01 -3.58 -6.31
C VAL A 35 26.70 -4.78 -5.64
N ASP A 36 27.36 -4.56 -4.51
CA ASP A 36 27.97 -5.65 -3.73
C ASP A 36 26.94 -6.67 -3.23
N THR A 37 25.73 -6.19 -2.88
CA THR A 37 24.68 -7.06 -2.32
C THR A 37 23.90 -7.80 -3.40
N PHE A 38 23.50 -7.08 -4.48
CA PHE A 38 22.54 -7.59 -5.47
C PHE A 38 23.18 -7.87 -6.83
N GLY A 39 24.41 -7.44 -7.07
CA GLY A 39 25.03 -7.45 -8.37
C GLY A 39 24.56 -6.29 -9.28
N PRO A 40 25.25 -6.04 -10.39
CA PRO A 40 24.83 -5.05 -11.38
C PRO A 40 23.57 -5.51 -12.13
N LEU A 41 22.82 -4.55 -12.70
CA LEU A 41 21.70 -4.82 -13.59
C LEU A 41 21.88 -4.03 -14.89
N ASP A 42 21.83 -4.71 -16.03
CA ASP A 42 21.71 -4.07 -17.33
C ASP A 42 20.24 -4.06 -17.78
N PRO A 43 19.56 -2.91 -17.76
CA PRO A 43 18.16 -2.82 -18.14
C PRO A 43 17.90 -3.20 -19.60
N ASP A 44 18.85 -3.01 -20.49
CA ASP A 44 18.73 -3.34 -21.92
C ASP A 44 18.84 -4.86 -22.15
N ALA A 45 19.70 -5.54 -21.41
CA ALA A 45 19.86 -6.99 -21.48
C ALA A 45 18.64 -7.75 -20.94
N VAL A 46 18.00 -7.27 -19.86
CA VAL A 46 16.85 -7.97 -19.22
C VAL A 46 15.51 -7.63 -19.89
N ALA A 47 15.39 -6.49 -20.56
CA ALA A 47 14.15 -6.00 -21.12
C ALA A 47 13.39 -6.98 -22.03
N PRO A 48 14.03 -7.74 -22.95
CA PRO A 48 13.32 -8.63 -23.87
C PRO A 48 12.55 -9.75 -23.18
N GLY A 49 13.05 -10.26 -22.04
CA GLY A 49 12.45 -11.36 -21.29
C GLY A 49 11.64 -10.94 -20.07
N LEU A 50 11.72 -9.67 -19.65
CA LEU A 50 11.23 -9.23 -18.34
C LEU A 50 9.73 -9.48 -18.13
N LEU A 51 8.89 -9.23 -19.13
CA LEU A 51 7.45 -9.43 -18.97
C LEU A 51 7.09 -10.90 -18.75
N ASN A 52 7.80 -11.82 -19.40
CA ASN A 52 7.64 -13.26 -19.20
C ASN A 52 8.13 -13.68 -17.80
N LEU A 53 9.25 -13.13 -17.33
CA LEU A 53 9.73 -13.36 -15.96
C LEU A 53 8.73 -12.86 -14.92
N LEU A 54 8.12 -11.69 -15.14
CA LEU A 54 7.11 -11.15 -14.24
C LEU A 54 5.81 -11.97 -14.24
N ASP A 55 5.42 -12.55 -15.37
CA ASP A 55 4.28 -13.48 -15.44
C ASP A 55 4.60 -14.77 -14.66
N ALA A 56 5.72 -15.40 -14.98
CA ALA A 56 6.18 -16.63 -14.31
C ALA A 56 6.37 -16.45 -12.80
N SER A 57 6.84 -15.27 -12.36
CA SER A 57 7.04 -14.97 -10.94
C SER A 57 5.74 -14.86 -10.15
N GLY A 58 4.63 -14.50 -10.80
CA GLY A 58 3.35 -14.22 -10.14
C GLY A 58 3.34 -12.92 -9.33
N LEU A 59 4.29 -12.00 -9.56
CA LEU A 59 4.34 -10.73 -8.83
C LEU A 59 3.07 -9.91 -9.01
N THR A 60 2.43 -9.60 -7.89
CA THR A 60 1.31 -8.67 -7.81
C THR A 60 1.74 -7.31 -7.26
N GLY A 61 1.00 -6.25 -7.59
CA GLY A 61 1.27 -4.91 -7.10
C GLY A 61 1.22 -4.81 -5.57
N ARG A 62 2.18 -4.11 -4.97
CA ARG A 62 2.33 -3.92 -3.52
C ARG A 62 1.71 -2.62 -2.99
N GLY A 63 1.05 -1.84 -3.85
CA GLY A 63 0.35 -0.59 -3.46
C GLY A 63 -1.13 -0.77 -3.08
N GLY A 64 -1.57 -1.97 -2.70
CA GLY A 64 -2.92 -2.25 -2.17
C GLY A 64 -3.85 -2.99 -3.13
N ALA A 65 -3.88 -2.68 -4.43
CA ALA A 65 -4.81 -3.27 -5.40
C ALA A 65 -4.47 -4.70 -5.84
N ALA A 66 -3.25 -5.19 -5.55
CA ALA A 66 -2.76 -6.55 -5.86
C ALA A 66 -2.97 -7.00 -7.33
N PHE A 67 -2.94 -6.08 -8.28
CA PHE A 67 -3.09 -6.39 -9.70
C PHE A 67 -1.80 -7.04 -10.25
N ALA A 68 -1.94 -8.04 -11.15
CA ALA A 68 -0.78 -8.71 -11.75
C ALA A 68 0.11 -7.72 -12.51
N THR A 69 1.37 -7.57 -12.09
CA THR A 69 2.29 -6.53 -12.58
C THR A 69 2.53 -6.65 -14.07
N TRP A 70 2.76 -7.87 -14.58
CA TRP A 70 3.00 -8.11 -16.00
C TRP A 70 1.84 -7.70 -16.89
N ARG A 71 0.58 -7.95 -16.45
CA ARG A 71 -0.62 -7.57 -17.24
C ARG A 71 -0.73 -6.07 -17.41
N LYS A 72 -0.44 -5.32 -16.32
CA LYS A 72 -0.47 -3.85 -16.36
C LYS A 72 0.61 -3.30 -17.30
N ALA A 73 1.83 -3.86 -17.23
CA ALA A 73 2.95 -3.47 -18.09
C ALA A 73 2.69 -3.83 -19.57
N LEU A 74 2.20 -5.04 -19.84
CA LEU A 74 1.86 -5.50 -21.18
C LEU A 74 0.76 -4.63 -21.82
N ALA A 75 -0.32 -4.33 -21.07
CA ALA A 75 -1.40 -3.46 -21.56
C ALA A 75 -0.87 -2.08 -21.97
N THR A 76 0.00 -1.49 -21.14
CA THR A 76 0.62 -0.18 -21.42
C THR A 76 1.49 -0.21 -22.67
N SER A 77 2.31 -1.26 -22.85
CA SER A 77 3.15 -1.44 -24.04
C SER A 77 2.31 -1.59 -25.31
N GLN A 78 1.25 -2.41 -25.26
CA GLN A 78 0.37 -2.68 -26.41
C GLN A 78 -0.44 -1.44 -26.81
N SER A 79 -0.97 -0.67 -25.85
CA SER A 79 -1.73 0.54 -26.13
C SER A 79 -0.89 1.58 -26.85
N GLY A 80 0.40 1.70 -26.51
CA GLY A 80 1.33 2.59 -27.20
C GLY A 80 1.50 2.25 -28.68
N ARG A 81 1.49 0.96 -29.02
CA ARG A 81 1.68 0.45 -30.42
C ARG A 81 0.43 0.53 -31.26
N LYS A 82 -0.75 0.40 -30.65
CA LYS A 82 -2.07 0.36 -31.37
C LYS A 82 -2.58 1.73 -31.81
N ARG A 83 -1.92 2.81 -31.45
CA ARG A 83 -2.35 4.18 -31.82
C ARG A 83 -2.01 4.51 -33.26
N LEU A 84 -2.80 5.35 -33.89
CA LEU A 84 -2.57 5.85 -35.26
C LEU A 84 -1.18 6.51 -35.40
N VAL A 85 -0.78 7.26 -34.34
CA VAL A 85 0.59 7.74 -34.14
C VAL A 85 1.12 7.01 -32.90
N PRO A 86 2.13 6.15 -33.05
CA PRO A 86 2.71 5.42 -31.92
C PRO A 86 3.16 6.37 -30.80
N ALA A 87 2.65 6.14 -29.61
CA ALA A 87 3.02 6.93 -28.43
C ALA A 87 3.83 6.06 -27.44
N ARG A 88 5.07 6.44 -27.17
CA ARG A 88 5.90 5.70 -26.24
C ARG A 88 5.42 5.90 -24.80
N PRO A 89 5.31 4.82 -24.00
CA PRO A 89 4.84 4.88 -22.63
C PRO A 89 5.63 5.82 -21.71
N VAL A 90 4.94 6.28 -20.68
CA VAL A 90 5.52 6.90 -19.48
C VAL A 90 5.46 5.90 -18.35
N VAL A 91 6.52 5.80 -17.53
CA VAL A 91 6.54 4.95 -16.34
C VAL A 91 6.76 5.80 -15.09
N ILE A 92 5.96 5.56 -14.06
CA ILE A 92 5.99 6.32 -12.82
C ILE A 92 6.18 5.35 -11.66
N ALA A 93 7.26 5.55 -10.91
CA ALA A 93 7.47 4.97 -9.60
C ALA A 93 6.66 5.75 -8.57
N ASN A 94 5.66 5.12 -7.99
CA ASN A 94 4.79 5.73 -6.99
C ASN A 94 5.26 5.35 -5.59
N GLY A 95 5.94 6.26 -4.91
CA GLY A 95 6.34 6.20 -3.51
C GLY A 95 5.53 7.12 -2.61
N ALA A 96 4.39 7.68 -3.10
CA ALA A 96 3.49 8.43 -2.24
C ALA A 96 2.89 7.52 -1.15
N GLU A 97 2.91 7.98 0.08
CA GLU A 97 2.50 7.24 1.26
C GLU A 97 1.55 8.11 2.09
N GLY A 98 0.34 8.35 1.52
CA GLY A 98 -0.70 9.17 2.15
C GLY A 98 -1.47 8.45 3.26
N GLU A 99 -1.26 7.16 3.46
CA GLU A 99 -1.80 6.36 4.56
C GLU A 99 -1.04 6.68 5.86
N PRO A 100 -1.68 7.25 6.91
CA PRO A 100 -0.98 7.71 8.12
C PRO A 100 -0.19 6.64 8.87
N LEU A 101 -0.67 5.39 8.82
CA LEU A 101 -0.03 4.24 9.47
C LEU A 101 0.93 3.47 8.53
N SER A 102 1.15 3.96 7.31
CA SER A 102 2.11 3.37 6.39
C SER A 102 3.44 4.12 6.44
N PHE A 103 4.53 3.36 6.50
CA PHE A 103 5.90 3.85 6.44
C PHE A 103 6.84 2.88 5.70
N LYS A 104 6.29 1.88 5.03
CA LYS A 104 7.05 0.87 4.30
C LYS A 104 7.75 1.44 3.06
N ASP A 105 7.08 2.33 2.30
CA ASP A 105 7.61 2.87 1.06
C ASP A 105 8.71 3.90 1.33
N ARG A 106 8.55 4.77 2.34
CA ARG A 106 9.62 5.67 2.79
C ARG A 106 10.81 4.92 3.37
N THR A 107 10.57 3.82 4.11
CA THR A 107 11.65 2.95 4.62
C THR A 107 12.40 2.29 3.46
N LEU A 108 11.69 1.76 2.47
CA LEU A 108 12.31 1.20 1.28
C LEU A 108 13.14 2.24 0.50
N LEU A 109 12.61 3.44 0.30
CA LEU A 109 13.33 4.54 -0.36
C LEU A 109 14.55 5.02 0.43
N ALA A 110 14.54 4.89 1.76
CA ALA A 110 15.68 5.24 2.61
C ALA A 110 16.79 4.17 2.60
N HIS A 111 16.41 2.88 2.55
CA HIS A 111 17.38 1.78 2.70
C HIS A 111 17.76 1.08 1.39
N ALA A 112 16.87 1.04 0.41
CA ALA A 112 17.11 0.35 -0.86
C ALA A 112 16.61 1.15 -2.10
N PRO A 113 16.94 2.46 -2.20
CA PRO A 113 16.46 3.29 -3.31
C PRO A 113 16.94 2.78 -4.68
N HIS A 114 18.12 2.19 -4.74
CA HIS A 114 18.70 1.67 -6.00
C HIS A 114 17.93 0.47 -6.55
N LEU A 115 17.30 -0.37 -5.71
CA LEU A 115 16.39 -1.40 -6.22
C LEU A 115 15.18 -0.81 -6.94
N VAL A 116 14.64 0.29 -6.39
CA VAL A 116 13.52 1.00 -7.02
C VAL A 116 13.94 1.63 -8.35
N ILE A 117 15.12 2.24 -8.39
CA ILE A 117 15.71 2.85 -9.61
C ILE A 117 15.92 1.78 -10.68
N ASP A 118 16.54 0.66 -10.35
CA ASP A 118 16.78 -0.45 -11.27
C ASP A 118 15.48 -1.04 -11.82
N GLY A 119 14.49 -1.27 -10.97
CA GLY A 119 13.19 -1.77 -11.40
C GLY A 119 12.46 -0.79 -12.33
N LEU A 120 12.56 0.51 -12.05
CA LEU A 120 12.00 1.55 -12.91
C LEU A 120 12.68 1.58 -14.28
N LEU A 121 14.01 1.50 -14.32
CA LEU A 121 14.77 1.42 -15.55
C LEU A 121 14.43 0.16 -16.36
N ALA A 122 14.45 -1.01 -15.73
CA ALA A 122 14.18 -2.30 -16.36
C ALA A 122 12.77 -2.36 -16.97
N VAL A 123 11.74 -1.99 -16.19
CA VAL A 123 10.37 -2.03 -16.69
C VAL A 123 10.13 -0.98 -17.78
N THR A 124 10.77 0.20 -17.69
CA THR A 124 10.67 1.23 -18.73
C THR A 124 11.21 0.73 -20.05
N ARG A 125 12.35 0.04 -20.04
CA ARG A 125 12.91 -0.60 -21.24
C ARG A 125 11.98 -1.69 -21.78
N ALA A 126 11.47 -2.57 -20.92
CA ALA A 126 10.57 -3.66 -21.32
C ALA A 126 9.28 -3.17 -21.99
N VAL A 127 8.71 -2.05 -21.57
CA VAL A 127 7.52 -1.46 -22.21
C VAL A 127 7.84 -0.48 -23.34
N SER A 128 9.12 -0.31 -23.73
CA SER A 128 9.60 0.67 -24.71
C SER A 128 9.25 2.13 -24.33
N GLY A 129 9.26 2.42 -23.03
CA GLY A 129 8.99 3.74 -22.46
C GLY A 129 10.13 4.73 -22.68
N THR A 130 9.86 6.02 -22.56
CA THR A 130 10.87 7.08 -22.77
C THR A 130 10.91 8.13 -21.68
N GLN A 131 9.92 8.19 -20.82
CA GLN A 131 9.89 9.12 -19.69
C GLN A 131 9.68 8.35 -18.40
N MET A 132 10.43 8.73 -17.37
CA MET A 132 10.43 8.13 -16.06
C MET A 132 10.26 9.18 -14.99
N TYR A 133 9.37 8.91 -14.05
CA TYR A 133 9.18 9.75 -12.87
C TYR A 133 9.31 8.91 -11.62
N LEU A 134 9.86 9.50 -10.56
CA LEU A 134 9.76 9.00 -9.21
C LEU A 134 8.99 10.03 -8.39
N TYR A 135 7.85 9.65 -7.89
CA TYR A 135 6.91 10.47 -7.16
C TYR A 135 6.93 10.06 -5.70
N ALA A 136 7.36 10.96 -4.79
CA ALA A 136 7.58 10.64 -3.38
C ALA A 136 7.34 11.86 -2.48
N PRO A 137 7.02 11.67 -1.17
CA PRO A 137 6.82 12.77 -0.25
C PRO A 137 8.10 13.58 -0.01
N ALA A 138 7.95 14.86 0.34
CA ALA A 138 9.04 15.81 0.56
C ALA A 138 10.16 15.27 1.45
N ALA A 139 9.80 14.54 2.52
CA ALA A 139 10.77 13.96 3.45
C ALA A 139 11.70 12.91 2.82
N SER A 140 11.28 12.24 1.75
CA SER A 140 12.08 11.23 1.04
C SER A 140 12.95 11.83 -0.08
N LEU A 141 12.66 13.06 -0.55
CA LEU A 141 13.31 13.65 -1.73
C LEU A 141 14.83 13.77 -1.58
N PRO A 142 15.41 14.24 -0.46
CA PRO A 142 16.86 14.40 -0.36
C PRO A 142 17.61 13.08 -0.57
N GLY A 143 17.23 11.99 0.13
CA GLY A 143 17.87 10.69 -0.01
C GLY A 143 17.67 10.07 -1.40
N VAL A 144 16.47 10.22 -1.97
CA VAL A 144 16.20 9.77 -3.35
C VAL A 144 17.02 10.55 -4.37
N GLN A 145 17.16 11.88 -4.21
CA GLN A 145 17.99 12.71 -5.10
C GLN A 145 19.47 12.30 -5.03
N GLU A 146 19.98 12.00 -3.84
CA GLU A 146 21.34 11.47 -3.66
C GLU A 146 21.50 10.13 -4.39
N ALA A 147 20.55 9.19 -4.19
CA ALA A 147 20.56 7.90 -4.85
C ALA A 147 20.50 8.02 -6.39
N LEU A 148 19.66 8.93 -6.92
CA LEU A 148 19.59 9.20 -8.37
C LEU A 148 20.92 9.76 -8.90
N SER A 149 21.59 10.61 -8.13
CA SER A 149 22.88 11.22 -8.51
C SER A 149 24.01 10.18 -8.53
N GLY A 150 23.99 9.23 -7.60
CA GLY A 150 24.97 8.13 -7.50
C GLY A 150 24.73 6.97 -8.46
N HIS A 151 23.53 6.86 -9.07
CA HIS A 151 23.17 5.75 -9.94
C HIS A 151 23.45 6.05 -11.41
N PRO A 152 24.09 5.15 -12.19
CA PRO A 152 24.44 5.40 -13.61
C PRO A 152 23.26 5.78 -14.50
N GLY A 153 22.08 5.21 -14.24
CA GLY A 153 20.83 5.50 -14.98
C GLY A 153 19.96 6.60 -14.37
N GLY A 154 20.30 7.10 -13.19
CA GLY A 154 19.43 7.96 -12.38
C GLY A 154 19.09 9.31 -13.01
N ARG A 155 20.02 9.90 -13.78
CA ARG A 155 19.82 11.20 -14.47
C ARG A 155 18.64 11.22 -15.45
N ARG A 156 18.10 10.06 -15.83
CA ARG A 156 16.95 9.93 -16.74
C ARG A 156 15.61 9.99 -16.01
N ILE A 157 15.61 9.95 -14.68
CA ILE A 157 14.43 9.89 -13.83
C ILE A 157 14.14 11.30 -13.30
N GLN A 158 12.91 11.78 -13.51
CA GLN A 158 12.45 13.05 -12.97
C GLN A 158 11.86 12.80 -11.59
N LEU A 159 12.40 13.49 -10.59
CA LEU A 159 11.88 13.43 -9.22
C LEU A 159 10.75 14.44 -9.06
N VAL A 160 9.64 14.02 -8.50
CA VAL A 160 8.44 14.84 -8.29
C VAL A 160 7.94 14.66 -6.87
N GLU A 161 7.68 15.77 -6.20
CA GLU A 161 7.11 15.78 -4.86
C GLU A 161 5.64 15.37 -4.86
N SER A 162 5.26 14.47 -3.94
CA SER A 162 3.87 14.10 -3.69
C SER A 162 3.29 14.93 -2.54
N PRO A 163 2.06 15.47 -2.66
CA PRO A 163 1.37 16.01 -1.50
C PRO A 163 1.10 14.93 -0.43
N GLU A 164 1.14 15.32 0.82
CA GLU A 164 0.84 14.45 1.97
C GLU A 164 -0.68 14.35 2.21
N THR A 165 -1.43 13.92 1.19
CA THR A 165 -2.86 13.65 1.30
C THR A 165 -3.15 12.17 1.07
N PHE A 166 -4.19 11.66 1.73
CA PHE A 166 -4.53 10.23 1.69
C PHE A 166 -4.70 9.70 0.26
N ILE A 167 -5.30 10.50 -0.62
CA ILE A 167 -5.63 10.09 -1.99
C ILE A 167 -4.52 10.39 -3.01
N SER A 168 -3.43 11.08 -2.62
CA SER A 168 -2.34 11.46 -3.53
C SER A 168 -1.62 10.26 -4.17
N GLY A 169 -1.66 9.10 -3.53
CA GLY A 169 -1.09 7.83 -4.02
C GLY A 169 -2.01 7.05 -4.97
N GLU A 170 -3.26 7.49 -5.21
CA GLU A 170 -4.12 6.85 -6.22
C GLU A 170 -3.53 7.08 -7.62
N ALA A 171 -3.50 6.05 -8.47
CA ALA A 171 -2.74 6.09 -9.73
C ALA A 171 -3.13 7.24 -10.65
N SER A 172 -4.42 7.60 -10.72
CA SER A 172 -4.86 8.74 -11.55
C SER A 172 -4.57 10.08 -10.89
N ALA A 173 -4.57 10.15 -9.56
CA ALA A 173 -4.15 11.33 -8.80
C ALA A 173 -2.65 11.62 -8.98
N VAL A 174 -1.81 10.57 -8.99
CA VAL A 174 -0.37 10.69 -9.31
C VAL A 174 -0.16 11.29 -10.70
N VAL A 175 -0.86 10.76 -11.71
CA VAL A 175 -0.76 11.28 -13.09
C VAL A 175 -1.24 12.72 -13.18
N ASN A 176 -2.34 13.06 -12.51
CA ASN A 176 -2.89 14.42 -12.48
C ASN A 176 -1.95 15.38 -11.74
N SER A 177 -1.36 14.95 -10.62
CA SER A 177 -0.37 15.75 -9.87
C SER A 177 0.83 16.12 -10.73
N ILE A 178 1.41 15.15 -11.45
CA ILE A 178 2.56 15.40 -12.35
C ILE A 178 2.15 16.29 -13.53
N ALA A 179 0.92 16.21 -14.01
CA ALA A 179 0.45 17.00 -15.14
C ALA A 179 0.08 18.44 -14.79
N THR A 180 -0.51 18.66 -13.60
CA THR A 180 -1.20 19.91 -13.25
C THR A 180 -0.82 20.49 -11.89
N GLY A 181 -0.09 19.72 -11.06
CA GLY A 181 0.16 20.04 -9.64
C GLY A 181 -0.98 19.64 -8.69
N SER A 182 -2.10 19.11 -9.20
CA SER A 182 -3.26 18.73 -8.38
C SER A 182 -3.37 17.21 -8.20
N ALA A 183 -3.16 16.71 -6.99
CA ALA A 183 -3.22 15.27 -6.67
C ALA A 183 -4.66 14.78 -6.44
N ILE A 184 -5.56 15.08 -7.35
CA ILE A 184 -6.97 14.69 -7.31
C ILE A 184 -7.22 13.56 -8.32
N PRO A 185 -7.88 12.45 -7.93
CA PRO A 185 -8.19 11.35 -8.84
C PRO A 185 -8.98 11.80 -10.07
N LEU A 186 -8.64 11.23 -11.22
CA LEU A 186 -9.37 11.43 -12.47
C LEU A 186 -10.55 10.45 -12.56
N ASP A 187 -11.52 10.77 -13.40
CA ASP A 187 -12.64 9.87 -13.67
C ASP A 187 -12.17 8.53 -14.28
N LYS A 188 -12.85 7.43 -13.88
CA LYS A 188 -12.54 6.05 -14.31
C LYS A 188 -12.85 5.77 -15.79
N GLY A 189 -13.38 6.73 -16.55
CA GLY A 189 -13.79 6.55 -17.93
C GLY A 189 -12.68 6.13 -18.91
N ARG A 190 -11.40 6.31 -18.53
CA ARG A 190 -10.24 5.92 -19.36
C ARG A 190 -9.18 5.23 -18.52
N ARG A 191 -8.60 4.14 -19.06
CA ARG A 191 -7.47 3.46 -18.41
C ARG A 191 -6.20 4.26 -18.63
N LEU A 192 -5.39 4.41 -17.59
CA LEU A 192 -4.07 5.07 -17.69
C LEU A 192 -3.12 4.36 -18.67
N SER A 193 -3.26 3.03 -18.80
CA SER A 193 -2.55 2.26 -19.83
C SER A 193 -2.84 2.71 -21.26
N ASP A 194 -3.99 3.33 -21.50
CA ASP A 194 -4.38 3.81 -22.80
C ASP A 194 -4.15 5.32 -22.94
N THR A 195 -4.53 6.09 -21.92
CA THR A 195 -4.47 7.55 -21.93
C THR A 195 -4.19 8.07 -20.54
N GLY A 196 -2.92 8.32 -20.22
CA GLY A 196 -2.46 8.86 -18.95
C GLY A 196 -1.77 10.22 -19.11
N LEU A 197 -0.54 10.34 -18.61
CA LEU A 197 0.21 11.61 -18.58
C LEU A 197 0.37 12.22 -19.97
N LYS A 198 -0.13 13.44 -20.12
CA LYS A 198 -0.12 14.18 -21.40
C LYS A 198 -0.70 13.35 -22.56
N GLY A 199 -1.75 12.57 -22.29
CA GLY A 199 -2.41 11.74 -23.28
C GLY A 199 -1.64 10.48 -23.71
N ARG A 200 -0.53 10.15 -23.07
CA ARG A 200 0.31 8.97 -23.38
C ARG A 200 -0.08 7.75 -22.53
N PRO A 201 0.13 6.52 -23.03
CA PRO A 201 0.06 5.32 -22.19
C PRO A 201 0.94 5.48 -20.96
N THR A 202 0.39 5.26 -19.78
CA THR A 202 1.13 5.50 -18.53
C THR A 202 1.01 4.30 -17.60
N LEU A 203 2.18 3.82 -17.16
CA LEU A 203 2.32 2.74 -16.18
C LEU A 203 2.72 3.33 -14.83
N VAL A 204 1.84 3.25 -13.85
CA VAL A 204 2.14 3.65 -12.47
C VAL A 204 2.33 2.38 -11.64
N LEU A 205 3.50 2.20 -11.02
CA LEU A 205 3.83 1.08 -10.14
C LEU A 205 4.31 1.60 -8.79
N ASN A 206 3.89 0.94 -7.72
CA ASN A 206 4.41 1.23 -6.39
C ASN A 206 5.90 0.91 -6.30
N VAL A 207 6.65 1.64 -5.47
CA VAL A 207 8.11 1.49 -5.33
C VAL A 207 8.52 0.10 -4.85
N GLU A 208 7.77 -0.52 -3.95
CA GLU A 208 8.04 -1.91 -3.52
C GLU A 208 7.85 -2.91 -4.68
N THR A 209 6.84 -2.69 -5.53
CA THR A 209 6.67 -3.51 -6.74
C THR A 209 7.87 -3.38 -7.67
N LEU A 210 8.39 -2.18 -7.87
CA LEU A 210 9.57 -1.94 -8.70
C LEU A 210 10.83 -2.57 -8.10
N ALA A 211 11.03 -2.50 -6.80
CA ALA A 211 12.13 -3.17 -6.14
C ALA A 211 12.09 -4.69 -6.36
N HIS A 212 10.91 -5.30 -6.28
CA HIS A 212 10.75 -6.72 -6.65
C HIS A 212 11.01 -7.00 -8.14
N VAL A 213 10.61 -6.09 -9.04
CA VAL A 213 10.97 -6.21 -10.47
C VAL A 213 12.48 -6.27 -10.64
N ALA A 214 13.25 -5.43 -9.93
CA ALA A 214 14.71 -5.44 -9.98
C ALA A 214 15.32 -6.76 -9.48
N LEU A 215 14.75 -7.34 -8.42
CA LEU A 215 15.19 -8.64 -7.89
C LEU A 215 14.85 -9.79 -8.85
N ILE A 216 13.64 -9.81 -9.39
CA ILE A 216 13.21 -10.82 -10.37
C ILE A 216 14.06 -10.73 -11.65
N ALA A 217 14.39 -9.53 -12.11
CA ALA A 217 15.25 -9.34 -13.27
C ALA A 217 16.67 -9.91 -13.08
N ARG A 218 17.18 -9.90 -11.83
CA ARG A 218 18.52 -10.47 -11.49
C ARG A 218 18.48 -11.96 -11.25
N PHE A 219 17.56 -12.40 -10.42
CA PHE A 219 17.59 -13.74 -9.83
C PHE A 219 16.57 -14.70 -10.47
N GLY A 220 15.65 -14.19 -11.28
CA GLY A 220 14.65 -15.00 -11.98
C GLY A 220 13.36 -15.24 -11.19
N ALA A 221 12.40 -15.84 -11.89
CA ALA A 221 11.07 -16.11 -11.35
C ALA A 221 11.07 -17.22 -10.30
N ASP A 222 11.87 -18.27 -10.51
CA ASP A 222 11.95 -19.41 -9.60
C ASP A 222 12.49 -18.98 -8.24
N TRP A 223 13.59 -18.22 -8.23
CA TRP A 223 14.14 -17.65 -7.00
C TRP A 223 13.09 -16.79 -6.24
N PHE A 224 12.31 -15.98 -6.97
CA PHE A 224 11.26 -15.19 -6.34
C PHE A 224 10.21 -16.06 -5.66
N ARG A 225 9.85 -17.18 -6.27
CA ARG A 225 8.84 -18.13 -5.80
C ARG A 225 9.32 -19.11 -4.72
N GLU A 226 10.62 -19.19 -4.44
CA GLU A 226 11.17 -19.98 -3.32
C GLU A 226 10.60 -19.55 -1.96
N VAL A 227 10.13 -18.28 -1.85
CA VAL A 227 9.54 -17.71 -0.65
C VAL A 227 8.09 -17.34 -0.92
N GLY A 228 7.27 -17.43 0.11
CA GLY A 228 5.83 -17.19 0.02
C GLY A 228 5.05 -18.46 -0.28
N THR A 229 3.84 -18.29 -0.82
CA THR A 229 2.95 -19.37 -1.20
C THR A 229 2.76 -19.41 -2.72
N PRO A 230 2.25 -20.51 -3.29
CA PRO A 230 1.94 -20.56 -4.73
C PRO A 230 1.00 -19.44 -5.20
N THR A 231 0.09 -18.97 -4.33
CA THR A 231 -0.91 -17.93 -4.62
C THR A 231 -0.46 -16.52 -4.23
N ASP A 232 0.59 -16.39 -3.41
CA ASP A 232 1.20 -15.11 -3.01
C ASP A 232 2.72 -15.29 -2.89
N PRO A 233 3.44 -15.40 -4.02
CA PRO A 233 4.87 -15.62 -4.05
C PRO A 233 5.68 -14.38 -3.65
N GLY A 234 6.90 -14.62 -3.21
CA GLY A 234 7.86 -13.62 -2.80
C GLY A 234 7.60 -13.07 -1.41
N THR A 235 8.18 -11.91 -1.13
CA THR A 235 8.02 -11.18 0.13
C THR A 235 7.16 -9.93 -0.05
N ARG A 236 6.81 -9.32 1.06
CA ARG A 236 6.17 -7.99 1.14
C ARG A 236 6.65 -7.22 2.36
N LEU A 237 6.62 -5.91 2.27
CA LEU A 237 6.84 -5.03 3.41
C LEU A 237 5.51 -4.75 4.12
N LEU A 238 5.55 -4.81 5.45
CA LEU A 238 4.43 -4.45 6.31
C LEU A 238 4.87 -3.36 7.29
N SER A 239 4.07 -2.31 7.37
CA SER A 239 4.13 -1.31 8.45
C SER A 239 3.31 -1.85 9.61
N VAL A 240 3.95 -2.11 10.74
CA VAL A 240 3.29 -2.69 11.93
C VAL A 240 3.36 -1.71 13.07
N SER A 241 2.20 -1.40 13.66
CA SER A 241 2.02 -0.48 14.78
C SER A 241 1.02 -1.03 15.79
N GLY A 242 1.02 -0.50 17.01
CA GLY A 242 0.06 -0.93 18.03
C GLY A 242 0.52 -0.66 19.44
N PRO A 243 -0.19 -1.20 20.47
CA PRO A 243 0.17 -1.04 21.86
C PRO A 243 1.43 -1.86 22.16
N GLY A 244 2.47 -1.19 22.63
CA GLY A 244 3.72 -1.84 23.02
C GLY A 244 4.80 -0.83 23.38
N PRO A 245 5.85 -1.25 24.06
CA PRO A 245 6.95 -0.36 24.46
C PRO A 245 7.90 -0.04 23.28
N GLY A 246 7.74 -0.71 22.13
CA GLY A 246 8.59 -0.54 20.95
C GLY A 246 8.06 0.51 19.98
N PRO A 247 8.94 1.08 19.13
CA PRO A 247 8.53 1.93 18.03
C PRO A 247 7.74 1.13 16.99
N ASP A 248 6.98 1.84 16.14
CA ASP A 248 6.45 1.27 14.91
C ASP A 248 7.57 0.69 14.05
N VAL A 249 7.33 -0.45 13.38
CA VAL A 249 8.35 -1.20 12.66
C VAL A 249 7.93 -1.53 11.24
N VAL A 250 8.92 -1.67 10.36
CA VAL A 250 8.74 -2.28 9.05
C VAL A 250 9.28 -3.70 9.08
N LEU A 251 8.44 -4.67 8.72
CA LEU A 251 8.80 -6.07 8.58
C LEU A 251 8.76 -6.47 7.10
N GLU A 252 9.78 -7.17 6.64
CA GLU A 252 9.71 -7.92 5.39
C GLU A 252 9.25 -9.35 5.71
N VAL A 253 8.10 -9.76 5.19
CA VAL A 253 7.49 -11.06 5.50
C VAL A 253 7.23 -11.86 4.23
N PRO A 254 7.21 -13.21 4.28
CA PRO A 254 6.80 -14.03 3.14
C PRO A 254 5.33 -13.80 2.81
N GLY A 255 4.97 -13.92 1.54
CA GLY A 255 3.57 -14.00 1.14
C GLY A 255 2.90 -15.18 1.84
N GLY A 256 1.67 -14.98 2.33
CA GLY A 256 0.99 -15.98 3.12
C GLY A 256 1.42 -16.06 4.59
N ALA A 257 2.15 -15.07 5.11
CA ALA A 257 2.46 -14.97 6.53
C ALA A 257 1.18 -14.97 7.38
N ARG A 258 1.24 -15.56 8.58
CA ARG A 258 0.12 -15.51 9.52
C ARG A 258 0.10 -14.19 10.25
N LEU A 259 -1.09 -13.61 10.43
CA LEU A 259 -1.27 -12.35 11.13
C LEU A 259 -0.71 -12.39 12.56
N THR A 260 -0.93 -13.50 13.27
CA THR A 260 -0.39 -13.71 14.63
C THR A 260 1.13 -13.65 14.67
N ASP A 261 1.79 -14.29 13.69
CA ASP A 261 3.25 -14.34 13.63
C ASP A 261 3.85 -12.95 13.33
N VAL A 262 3.16 -12.18 12.47
CA VAL A 262 3.54 -10.79 12.16
C VAL A 262 3.44 -9.91 13.41
N VAL A 263 2.35 -10.00 14.15
CA VAL A 263 2.13 -9.24 15.39
C VAL A 263 3.17 -9.61 16.46
N GLN A 264 3.45 -10.91 16.63
CA GLN A 264 4.47 -11.40 17.54
C GLN A 264 5.88 -10.93 17.17
N SER A 265 6.21 -10.95 15.86
CA SER A 265 7.50 -10.46 15.35
C SER A 265 7.71 -8.96 15.62
N ALA A 266 6.62 -8.20 15.75
CA ALA A 266 6.64 -6.80 16.15
C ALA A 266 6.66 -6.61 17.70
N GLY A 267 6.81 -7.68 18.46
CA GLY A 267 6.91 -7.63 19.95
C GLY A 267 5.57 -7.54 20.67
N MET A 268 4.45 -7.80 20.01
CA MET A 268 3.11 -7.76 20.62
C MET A 268 2.58 -9.18 20.89
N ASP A 269 1.90 -9.37 22.02
CA ASP A 269 1.21 -10.62 22.32
C ASP A 269 -0.21 -10.59 21.70
N PRO A 270 -0.52 -11.46 20.72
CA PRO A 270 -1.85 -11.54 20.12
C PRO A 270 -2.99 -11.74 21.12
N ALA A 271 -2.74 -12.39 22.25
CA ALA A 271 -3.75 -12.62 23.29
C ALA A 271 -4.13 -11.35 24.06
N SER A 272 -3.26 -10.33 24.04
CA SER A 272 -3.51 -9.02 24.67
C SER A 272 -4.24 -8.01 23.79
N LEU A 273 -4.58 -8.40 22.56
CA LEU A 273 -5.21 -7.52 21.57
C LEU A 273 -6.71 -7.76 21.47
N SER A 274 -7.48 -6.70 21.31
CA SER A 274 -8.92 -6.77 21.04
C SER A 274 -9.22 -6.96 19.55
N ALA A 275 -8.46 -6.30 18.68
CA ALA A 275 -8.61 -6.35 17.24
C ALA A 275 -7.30 -5.95 16.52
N VAL A 276 -7.26 -6.22 15.20
CA VAL A 276 -6.17 -5.76 14.33
C VAL A 276 -6.78 -5.15 13.06
N LEU A 277 -6.38 -3.93 12.71
CA LEU A 277 -6.67 -3.33 11.43
C LEU A 277 -5.66 -3.83 10.41
N VAL A 278 -6.15 -4.48 9.37
CA VAL A 278 -5.32 -5.06 8.29
C VAL A 278 -5.60 -4.33 6.98
N GLY A 279 -4.55 -3.81 6.36
CA GLY A 279 -4.62 -3.18 5.03
C GLY A 279 -4.73 -1.66 5.05
N GLY A 280 -4.58 -1.02 6.22
CA GLY A 280 -4.68 0.41 6.40
C GLY A 280 -6.12 0.91 6.55
N TYR A 281 -6.33 2.21 6.40
CA TYR A 281 -7.63 2.85 6.61
C TYR A 281 -8.70 2.43 5.59
N HIS A 282 -8.31 1.94 4.43
CA HIS A 282 -9.21 1.26 3.48
C HIS A 282 -9.22 -0.27 3.67
N GLY A 283 -8.62 -0.76 4.75
CA GLY A 283 -8.59 -2.16 5.12
C GLY A 283 -9.83 -2.61 5.90
N ARG A 284 -9.61 -3.50 6.83
CA ARG A 284 -10.68 -4.01 7.69
C ARG A 284 -10.18 -4.38 9.07
N TRP A 285 -11.02 -4.24 10.07
CA TRP A 285 -10.82 -4.83 11.37
C TRP A 285 -11.03 -6.34 11.32
N VAL A 286 -10.19 -7.07 12.04
CA VAL A 286 -10.33 -8.51 12.29
C VAL A 286 -9.98 -8.82 13.75
N ARG A 287 -10.51 -9.90 14.30
CA ARG A 287 -10.07 -10.39 15.62
C ARG A 287 -8.64 -10.95 15.49
N PRO A 288 -7.79 -10.89 16.54
CA PRO A 288 -6.44 -11.46 16.53
C PRO A 288 -6.54 -13.00 16.45
N ALA A 289 -6.47 -13.53 15.24
CA ALA A 289 -6.55 -14.95 14.94
C ALA A 289 -5.54 -15.32 13.83
N ALA A 290 -5.36 -16.62 13.59
CA ALA A 290 -4.38 -17.14 12.64
C ALA A 290 -4.80 -16.94 11.15
N TYR A 291 -5.22 -15.72 10.78
CA TYR A 291 -5.47 -15.37 9.38
C TYR A 291 -4.18 -15.43 8.56
N VAL A 292 -4.30 -15.89 7.34
CA VAL A 292 -3.23 -15.82 6.34
C VAL A 292 -3.33 -14.48 5.60
N LEU A 293 -2.22 -13.72 5.58
CA LEU A 293 -2.12 -12.48 4.83
C LEU A 293 -1.88 -12.79 3.35
N SER A 294 -2.92 -12.72 2.52
CA SER A 294 -2.83 -13.02 1.09
C SER A 294 -3.82 -12.17 0.28
N PRO A 295 -3.48 -11.78 -0.97
CA PRO A 295 -4.39 -11.03 -1.84
C PRO A 295 -5.61 -11.86 -2.29
N GLY A 296 -5.56 -13.18 -2.19
CA GLY A 296 -6.64 -14.10 -2.58
C GLY A 296 -6.66 -15.37 -1.73
N GLY A 297 -7.84 -15.99 -1.60
CA GLY A 297 -8.02 -17.24 -0.86
C GLY A 297 -9.43 -17.37 -0.31
N PRO A 298 -9.75 -18.49 0.37
CA PRO A 298 -11.07 -18.75 0.92
C PRO A 298 -11.44 -17.75 2.03
N ALA A 299 -12.67 -17.26 2.01
CA ALA A 299 -13.20 -16.38 3.05
C ALA A 299 -13.11 -17.04 4.44
N GLY A 300 -12.87 -16.24 5.47
CA GLY A 300 -12.77 -16.72 6.87
C GLY A 300 -11.36 -17.18 7.29
N HIS A 301 -10.46 -17.47 6.36
CA HIS A 301 -9.08 -17.87 6.66
C HIS A 301 -8.03 -16.88 6.12
N VAL A 302 -8.43 -16.03 5.20
CA VAL A 302 -7.53 -15.09 4.51
C VAL A 302 -7.98 -13.65 4.76
N VAL A 303 -7.02 -12.78 5.01
CA VAL A 303 -7.24 -11.33 5.03
C VAL A 303 -6.27 -10.65 4.08
N ARG A 304 -6.77 -9.70 3.28
CA ARG A 304 -5.95 -8.98 2.31
C ARG A 304 -5.03 -7.98 3.01
N PRO A 305 -3.72 -8.03 2.77
CA PRO A 305 -2.78 -7.10 3.40
C PRO A 305 -2.92 -5.64 2.91
N GLY A 306 -3.70 -5.39 1.84
CA GLY A 306 -4.01 -4.05 1.34
C GLY A 306 -2.75 -3.23 1.08
N ALA A 307 -2.66 -2.06 1.69
CA ALA A 307 -1.50 -1.15 1.61
C ALA A 307 -0.28 -1.63 2.42
N GLY A 308 -0.35 -2.82 3.04
CA GLY A 308 0.75 -3.33 3.87
C GLY A 308 0.77 -2.74 5.28
N VAL A 309 -0.36 -2.30 5.81
CA VAL A 309 -0.49 -1.77 7.18
C VAL A 309 -1.15 -2.81 8.06
N ILE A 310 -0.54 -3.04 9.22
CA ILE A 310 -1.06 -3.84 10.33
C ILE A 310 -1.05 -2.95 11.57
N HIS A 311 -2.23 -2.62 12.09
CA HIS A 311 -2.35 -1.82 13.31
C HIS A 311 -3.12 -2.59 14.37
N ALA A 312 -2.44 -2.91 15.46
CA ALA A 312 -3.01 -3.66 16.57
C ALA A 312 -3.73 -2.74 17.56
N LEU A 313 -4.89 -3.17 18.06
CA LEU A 313 -5.68 -2.49 19.08
C LEU A 313 -5.59 -3.27 20.39
N GLY A 314 -5.15 -2.62 21.46
CA GLY A 314 -5.06 -3.23 22.80
C GLY A 314 -6.43 -3.48 23.42
N ALA A 315 -6.51 -4.45 24.35
CA ALA A 315 -7.74 -4.85 25.00
C ALA A 315 -8.46 -3.72 25.78
N GLN A 316 -7.74 -2.68 26.19
CA GLN A 316 -8.28 -1.54 26.91
C GLN A 316 -8.71 -0.36 26.01
N GLN A 317 -8.47 -0.45 24.70
CA GLN A 317 -8.81 0.60 23.75
C GLN A 317 -10.20 0.39 23.15
N CYS A 318 -10.96 1.48 22.99
CA CYS A 318 -12.27 1.44 22.36
C CYS A 318 -12.14 1.34 20.84
N GLY A 319 -12.55 0.22 20.24
CA GLY A 319 -12.52 0.00 18.80
C GLY A 319 -13.44 0.94 18.01
N LEU A 320 -14.57 1.34 18.61
CA LEU A 320 -15.49 2.31 18.01
C LEU A 320 -14.89 3.72 18.01
N GLY A 321 -14.21 4.12 19.10
CA GLY A 321 -13.51 5.39 19.17
C GLY A 321 -12.37 5.48 18.14
N ALA A 322 -11.55 4.42 18.05
CA ALA A 322 -10.49 4.33 17.05
C ALA A 322 -11.04 4.42 15.62
N THR A 323 -12.10 3.67 15.33
CA THR A 323 -12.74 3.69 14.00
C THR A 323 -13.36 5.04 13.69
N ALA A 324 -13.99 5.70 14.66
CA ALA A 324 -14.57 7.03 14.48
C ALA A 324 -13.53 8.06 14.05
N GLY A 325 -12.34 8.05 14.70
CA GLY A 325 -11.21 8.90 14.30
C GLY A 325 -10.76 8.65 12.86
N ILE A 326 -10.61 7.38 12.48
CA ILE A 326 -10.22 7.00 11.10
C ILE A 326 -11.28 7.44 10.09
N VAL A 327 -12.56 7.20 10.35
CA VAL A 327 -13.66 7.57 9.44
C VAL A 327 -13.78 9.09 9.28
N ALA A 328 -13.60 9.85 10.37
CA ALA A 328 -13.57 11.31 10.34
C ALA A 328 -12.40 11.84 9.50
N TYR A 329 -11.20 11.25 9.68
CA TYR A 329 -10.03 11.56 8.86
C TYR A 329 -10.30 11.29 7.37
N LEU A 330 -10.79 10.10 7.02
CA LEU A 330 -11.10 9.73 5.63
C LEU A 330 -12.13 10.68 4.99
N ALA A 331 -13.17 11.09 5.74
CA ALA A 331 -14.13 12.08 5.25
C ALA A 331 -13.47 13.44 4.96
N GLY A 332 -12.52 13.85 5.82
CA GLY A 332 -11.73 15.08 5.65
C GLY A 332 -10.77 15.02 4.45
N GLN A 333 -10.21 13.85 4.15
CA GLN A 333 -9.26 13.60 3.06
C GLN A 333 -9.93 13.34 1.70
N SER A 334 -11.23 13.51 1.58
CA SER A 334 -11.96 13.26 0.34
C SER A 334 -11.63 14.29 -0.76
N ALA A 335 -11.59 13.84 -2.01
CA ALA A 335 -11.38 14.71 -3.17
C ALA A 335 -12.54 15.69 -3.45
N ARG A 336 -13.70 15.49 -2.81
CA ARG A 336 -14.93 16.30 -2.97
C ARG A 336 -15.40 16.45 -4.42
N GLN A 337 -15.20 15.44 -5.26
CA GLN A 337 -15.54 15.47 -6.69
C GLN A 337 -16.87 14.78 -7.01
N CYS A 338 -17.30 13.82 -6.19
CA CYS A 338 -18.49 13.02 -6.45
C CYS A 338 -19.41 12.98 -5.23
N GLY A 339 -20.67 12.62 -5.44
CA GLY A 339 -21.69 12.56 -4.38
C GLY A 339 -21.28 11.74 -3.16
N PRO A 340 -20.70 10.52 -3.33
CA PRO A 340 -20.16 9.74 -2.21
C PRO A 340 -19.17 10.53 -1.34
N CYS A 341 -18.23 11.27 -1.94
CA CYS A 341 -17.26 12.09 -1.20
C CYS A 341 -17.88 13.33 -0.56
N MET A 342 -18.77 14.05 -1.29
CA MET A 342 -19.32 15.33 -0.82
C MET A 342 -20.36 15.14 0.27
N PHE A 343 -21.16 14.09 0.20
CA PHE A 343 -22.32 13.88 1.09
C PHE A 343 -22.23 12.56 1.86
N GLY A 344 -21.80 11.48 1.22
CA GLY A 344 -21.80 10.15 1.80
C GLY A 344 -20.80 9.99 2.94
N LEU A 345 -19.53 10.32 2.71
CA LEU A 345 -18.48 10.16 3.73
C LEU A 345 -18.73 11.05 4.97
N PRO A 346 -19.08 12.35 4.85
CA PRO A 346 -19.43 13.16 6.02
C PRO A 346 -20.64 12.62 6.78
N ALA A 347 -21.68 12.14 6.09
CA ALA A 347 -22.85 11.55 6.73
C ALA A 347 -22.50 10.27 7.51
N MET A 348 -21.71 9.36 6.89
CA MET A 348 -21.24 8.14 7.55
C MET A 348 -20.36 8.46 8.76
N ALA A 349 -19.46 9.45 8.66
CA ALA A 349 -18.61 9.89 9.76
C ALA A 349 -19.46 10.46 10.92
N GLY A 350 -20.47 11.29 10.60
CA GLY A 350 -21.39 11.84 11.59
C GLY A 350 -22.16 10.76 12.36
N ILE A 351 -22.70 9.76 11.65
CA ILE A 351 -23.44 8.66 12.28
C ILE A 351 -22.48 7.79 13.10
N PHE A 352 -21.31 7.46 12.59
CA PHE A 352 -20.35 6.62 13.32
C PHE A 352 -19.86 7.32 14.60
N ASN A 353 -19.63 8.63 14.55
CA ASN A 353 -19.29 9.44 15.73
C ASN A 353 -20.40 9.42 16.78
N ARG A 354 -21.69 9.47 16.39
CA ARG A 354 -22.84 9.35 17.32
C ARG A 354 -22.84 7.99 18.02
N ILE A 355 -22.58 6.90 17.30
CA ILE A 355 -22.43 5.56 17.89
C ILE A 355 -21.26 5.54 18.87
N ALA A 356 -20.10 6.02 18.47
CA ALA A 356 -18.89 6.04 19.30
C ALA A 356 -19.06 6.92 20.55
N ALA A 357 -19.86 8.00 20.47
CA ALA A 357 -20.20 8.87 21.60
C ALA A 357 -21.26 8.28 22.55
N GLY A 358 -21.81 7.09 22.25
CA GLY A 358 -22.80 6.43 23.11
C GLY A 358 -24.22 6.99 22.99
N GLU A 359 -24.57 7.57 21.83
CA GLU A 359 -25.93 8.03 21.58
C GLU A 359 -26.91 6.84 21.54
N GLN A 360 -27.98 6.92 22.32
CA GLN A 360 -28.92 5.80 22.55
C GLN A 360 -30.01 5.78 21.44
N ASP A 361 -29.61 5.73 20.18
CA ASP A 361 -30.53 5.55 19.04
C ASP A 361 -30.23 4.20 18.33
N PRO A 362 -31.09 3.18 18.50
CA PRO A 362 -30.88 1.85 17.94
C PRO A 362 -30.93 1.79 16.40
N ARG A 363 -31.36 2.88 15.72
CA ARG A 363 -31.42 2.95 14.24
C ARG A 363 -30.08 3.30 13.61
N LEU A 364 -29.12 3.84 14.36
CA LEU A 364 -27.84 4.33 13.83
C LEU A 364 -27.04 3.26 13.07
N PRO A 365 -26.87 2.01 13.57
CA PRO A 365 -26.14 0.97 12.83
C PRO A 365 -26.80 0.60 11.50
N GLU A 366 -28.12 0.52 11.44
CA GLU A 366 -28.88 0.20 10.22
C GLU A 366 -28.75 1.34 9.20
N GLU A 367 -28.89 2.60 9.64
CA GLU A 367 -28.73 3.76 8.77
C GLU A 367 -27.32 3.84 8.19
N LEU A 368 -26.30 3.54 9.01
CA LEU A 368 -24.90 3.50 8.57
C LEU A 368 -24.68 2.41 7.52
N GLY A 369 -25.23 1.21 7.70
CA GLY A 369 -25.22 0.12 6.72
C GLY A 369 -25.89 0.51 5.40
N ARG A 370 -27.04 1.20 5.46
CA ARG A 370 -27.77 1.71 4.30
C ARG A 370 -26.91 2.72 3.51
N LEU A 371 -26.29 3.68 4.21
CA LEU A 371 -25.38 4.65 3.58
C LEU A 371 -24.16 3.99 2.96
N GLY A 372 -23.55 3.02 3.64
CA GLY A 372 -22.45 2.23 3.10
C GLY A 372 -22.80 1.57 1.77
N THR A 373 -23.98 0.96 1.67
CA THR A 373 -24.51 0.40 0.42
C THR A 373 -24.75 1.47 -0.65
N LEU A 374 -25.25 2.63 -0.25
CA LEU A 374 -25.54 3.73 -1.16
C LEU A 374 -24.29 4.34 -1.80
N VAL A 375 -23.17 4.44 -1.07
CA VAL A 375 -21.93 5.05 -1.58
C VAL A 375 -21.06 4.08 -2.37
N SER A 376 -21.16 2.77 -2.08
CA SER A 376 -20.30 1.74 -2.68
C SER A 376 -20.49 1.65 -4.20
N GLY A 377 -19.38 1.58 -4.94
CA GLY A 377 -19.33 1.50 -6.41
C GLY A 377 -19.69 2.79 -7.16
N ARG A 378 -20.04 3.88 -6.47
CA ARG A 378 -20.49 5.15 -7.08
C ARG A 378 -19.44 6.27 -7.04
N GLY A 379 -18.27 6.00 -6.48
CA GLY A 379 -17.17 6.96 -6.43
C GLY A 379 -16.39 7.05 -7.75
N ALA A 380 -15.82 8.21 -8.05
CA ALA A 380 -14.83 8.38 -9.12
C ALA A 380 -13.54 7.59 -8.84
N CYS A 381 -13.21 7.36 -7.57
CA CYS A 381 -12.12 6.49 -7.09
C CYS A 381 -12.66 5.47 -6.08
N HIS A 382 -11.78 4.66 -5.48
CA HIS A 382 -12.16 3.65 -4.48
C HIS A 382 -12.19 4.16 -3.03
N HIS A 383 -12.02 5.48 -2.81
CA HIS A 383 -11.99 6.05 -1.46
C HIS A 383 -13.31 5.83 -0.68
N PRO A 384 -14.50 6.06 -1.26
CA PRO A 384 -15.75 5.73 -0.56
C PRO A 384 -15.94 4.24 -0.30
N ASP A 385 -15.52 3.38 -1.23
CA ASP A 385 -15.64 1.93 -1.10
C ASP A 385 -14.80 1.40 0.08
N GLY A 386 -13.54 1.90 0.19
CA GLY A 386 -12.65 1.52 1.29
C GLY A 386 -13.17 2.00 2.65
N THR A 387 -13.72 3.22 2.72
CA THR A 387 -14.33 3.73 3.96
C THR A 387 -15.55 2.90 4.37
N ALA A 388 -16.42 2.54 3.43
CA ALA A 388 -17.59 1.69 3.70
C ALA A 388 -17.17 0.29 4.17
N GLN A 389 -16.10 -0.30 3.59
CA GLN A 389 -15.53 -1.57 4.01
C GLN A 389 -15.00 -1.53 5.44
N LEU A 390 -14.25 -0.49 5.80
CA LEU A 390 -13.75 -0.28 7.16
C LEU A 390 -14.90 -0.23 8.16
N ILE A 391 -15.91 0.59 7.90
CA ILE A 391 -17.10 0.75 8.74
C ILE A 391 -17.83 -0.59 8.91
N SER A 392 -18.09 -1.31 7.83
CA SER A 392 -18.76 -2.61 7.88
C SER A 392 -18.00 -3.60 8.77
N SER A 393 -16.67 -3.68 8.60
CA SER A 393 -15.85 -4.57 9.43
C SER A 393 -15.81 -4.15 10.91
N ALA A 394 -15.87 -2.86 11.20
CA ALA A 394 -15.93 -2.35 12.57
C ALA A 394 -17.25 -2.73 13.25
N LEU A 395 -18.38 -2.57 12.56
CA LEU A 395 -19.69 -2.97 13.09
C LEU A 395 -19.78 -4.49 13.36
N GLU A 396 -19.07 -5.30 12.55
CA GLU A 396 -18.99 -6.75 12.71
C GLU A 396 -18.09 -7.12 13.90
N VAL A 397 -16.86 -6.64 13.93
CA VAL A 397 -15.84 -7.02 14.92
C VAL A 397 -16.18 -6.47 16.30
N PHE A 398 -16.71 -5.26 16.38
CA PHE A 398 -17.09 -4.56 17.61
C PHE A 398 -18.61 -4.58 17.89
N ALA A 399 -19.32 -5.63 17.44
CA ALA A 399 -20.78 -5.71 17.60
C ALA A 399 -21.25 -5.63 19.05
N ASP A 400 -20.48 -6.21 20.00
CA ASP A 400 -20.77 -6.14 21.43
C ASP A 400 -20.58 -4.73 21.97
N ASP A 401 -19.51 -4.05 21.53
CA ASP A 401 -19.25 -2.65 21.90
C ASP A 401 -20.33 -1.71 21.35
N VAL A 402 -20.79 -1.95 20.10
CA VAL A 402 -21.92 -1.21 19.52
C VAL A 402 -23.16 -1.31 20.44
N ARG A 403 -23.51 -2.54 20.87
CA ARG A 403 -24.66 -2.73 21.80
C ARG A 403 -24.46 -1.99 23.12
N SER A 404 -23.25 -2.02 23.66
CA SER A 404 -22.90 -1.31 24.90
C SER A 404 -23.02 0.20 24.76
N HIS A 405 -22.44 0.75 23.66
CA HIS A 405 -22.52 2.19 23.40
C HIS A 405 -23.94 2.68 23.19
N LEU A 406 -24.79 1.92 22.52
CA LEU A 406 -26.23 2.24 22.38
C LEU A 406 -27.01 2.23 23.72
N THR A 407 -26.40 1.76 24.80
CA THR A 407 -26.92 1.88 26.17
C THR A 407 -26.14 2.90 27.02
N GLY A 408 -25.29 3.72 26.40
CA GLY A 408 -24.48 4.74 27.06
C GLY A 408 -23.28 4.20 27.84
N ARG A 409 -22.79 2.99 27.53
CA ARG A 409 -21.64 2.36 28.20
C ARG A 409 -20.51 2.13 27.21
N CYS A 410 -19.28 2.43 27.62
CA CYS A 410 -18.07 2.11 26.87
C CYS A 410 -17.22 1.13 27.69
N SER A 411 -16.76 0.03 27.09
CA SER A 411 -15.87 -0.94 27.72
C SER A 411 -14.41 -0.53 27.73
N GLY A 412 -14.01 0.41 26.85
CA GLY A 412 -12.64 0.90 26.73
C GLY A 412 -12.39 2.19 27.48
N SER A 413 -11.20 2.33 28.08
CA SER A 413 -10.82 3.51 28.89
C SER A 413 -9.83 4.47 28.21
N GLY A 414 -9.37 4.18 26.99
CA GLY A 414 -8.33 4.95 26.29
C GLY A 414 -8.88 5.84 25.18
N SER A 415 -8.46 7.11 25.14
CA SER A 415 -8.59 7.94 23.94
C SER A 415 -7.62 7.44 22.85
N TRP A 416 -8.13 7.16 21.67
CA TRP A 416 -7.28 6.91 20.51
C TRP A 416 -6.91 8.27 19.87
N THR A 417 -5.60 8.49 19.65
CA THR A 417 -5.07 9.58 18.83
C THR A 417 -4.41 8.95 17.59
N PRO A 418 -4.77 9.39 16.37
CA PRO A 418 -4.19 8.87 15.13
C PRO A 418 -2.72 9.21 14.97
#